data_edcd62460b038621b62eba7d42e5fc3f
#
_entry.id   edcd62460b038621b62eba7d42e5fc3f
#
_cell.length_a   1.000
_cell.length_b   1.000
_cell.length_c   1.000
_cell.angle_alpha   90.00
_cell.angle_beta   90.00
_cell.angle_gamma   90.00
#
_symmetry.space_group_name_H-M   'P 1'
#
loop_
_entity.id
_entity.type
_entity.pdbx_description
1 polymer ?
#
loop_
_entity_poly.entity_id
_entity_poly.type
_entity_poly.pdbx_seq_one_letter_code
_entity_poly.pdbx_strand_id
1 'polypeptide(L)'
;MPETADQNARAPLAGSADPARTPTSPAPHSPGAAPMREMKADLVVIGAGSAGLSAAAGAAQFGLSVVLYEKGEMGGDCLNTGCVPSKALLSAAKAAAQIREAGKFGIETTPPRVDWEKVKLHVRTAIATIAPVDSQERFEGLGCTVIREHAKFAAPDTIISPSTRVKARRIVIATGSRAFIPPIEGLAKIPYLTNETLFDLPDFPEHLVILGGGPIGMEMAQAFVRLGAKITVIEMDKALGRSDRAHAEIAIETLRAEGVTILEGYKATKVEQEGQTIRIHTEPKDGAAWIVEGSHLLVAVGRQTVFDGMDLEKGDVDHDRKGILVGDTLRSRSNRRVWALGDAAGREQFTHIAGWHASVFARRAFFKQRTTADSLPVPAVTYTSPEIAQLGLTEAEARKQHGDDITTPSFRFEESDRAIAEADTEGEVKLIVRKGKLLGASIIGKDAGDLIQLVSVAMSNGLGVKELTNFISPYPTRAEGVKRAANAHYADVVFGKSAKRLVGLLQRIP
;
A
#
# COMPACT_ATOMS: atom_id res chain seq x y z
N MET A 1 -37.92 45.23 -13.30
CA MET A 1 -38.93 45.93 -14.15
C MET A 1 -38.25 46.86 -15.10
N PRO A 2 -38.66 47.00 -16.37
CA PRO A 2 -39.70 46.23 -17.10
C PRO A 2 -39.09 45.47 -18.28
N GLU A 3 -39.72 44.51 -18.78
CA GLU A 3 -40.88 44.26 -19.69
C GLU A 3 -40.41 43.94 -21.11
N THR A 4 -40.75 42.76 -21.53
CA THR A 4 -41.79 42.22 -22.44
C THR A 4 -41.54 42.52 -23.89
N ALA A 5 -41.81 41.72 -24.85
CA ALA A 5 -42.78 40.79 -25.34
C ALA A 5 -42.26 40.30 -26.72
N ASP A 6 -42.50 39.17 -27.16
CA ASP A 6 -43.64 38.39 -27.69
C ASP A 6 -43.82 38.47 -29.23
N GLN A 7 -44.21 37.33 -29.80
CA GLN A 7 -45.01 37.03 -30.99
C GLN A 7 -44.37 36.52 -32.28
N ASN A 8 -44.62 35.22 -32.45
CA ASN A 8 -45.36 34.56 -33.54
C ASN A 8 -45.28 35.11 -34.97
N ALA A 9 -44.95 34.23 -35.92
CA ALA A 9 -45.73 34.08 -37.17
C ALA A 9 -45.48 32.76 -37.88
N ARG A 10 -46.54 32.21 -38.36
CA ARG A 10 -46.79 30.91 -39.00
C ARG A 10 -46.25 30.77 -40.42
N ALA A 11 -46.13 29.47 -40.78
CA ALA A 11 -45.88 28.96 -42.14
C ALA A 11 -46.93 29.39 -43.20
N PRO A 12 -46.65 29.13 -44.46
CA PRO A 12 -47.54 28.23 -45.20
C PRO A 12 -46.86 27.15 -46.07
N LEU A 13 -47.76 26.25 -46.48
CA LEU A 13 -47.59 24.92 -47.07
C LEU A 13 -47.23 24.85 -48.55
N ALA A 14 -46.62 23.71 -48.91
CA ALA A 14 -46.88 22.82 -50.05
C ALA A 14 -46.50 23.26 -51.49
N GLY A 15 -45.66 22.43 -52.07
CA GLY A 15 -45.41 22.24 -53.50
C GLY A 15 -44.88 20.83 -53.78
N SER A 16 -45.68 20.08 -54.54
CA SER A 16 -45.59 18.63 -54.83
C SER A 16 -44.43 18.19 -55.71
N ALA A 17 -43.87 17.05 -55.39
CA ALA A 17 -43.42 15.86 -56.12
C ALA A 17 -42.78 16.00 -57.51
N ASP A 18 -41.63 15.34 -57.66
CA ASP A 18 -41.36 14.35 -58.72
C ASP A 18 -40.27 13.36 -58.29
N PRO A 19 -40.42 12.03 -58.47
CA PRO A 19 -39.47 11.02 -58.02
C PRO A 19 -38.60 10.55 -59.15
N ALA A 20 -37.32 10.86 -59.19
CA ALA A 20 -36.30 10.03 -59.83
C ALA A 20 -34.95 10.75 -59.92
N ARG A 21 -34.08 10.51 -58.92
CA ARG A 21 -32.61 10.40 -59.08
C ARG A 21 -32.00 10.21 -57.69
N THR A 22 -31.68 8.99 -57.34
CA THR A 22 -30.83 8.65 -56.20
C THR A 22 -29.41 9.14 -56.51
N PRO A 23 -28.86 10.08 -55.75
CA PRO A 23 -27.42 10.29 -55.75
C PRO A 23 -26.84 9.20 -54.82
N THR A 24 -26.00 8.35 -55.37
CA THR A 24 -25.12 7.46 -54.64
C THR A 24 -24.24 8.33 -53.73
N SER A 25 -24.55 8.34 -52.43
CA SER A 25 -23.70 8.91 -51.40
C SER A 25 -22.39 8.13 -51.40
N PRO A 26 -21.21 8.74 -51.46
CA PRO A 26 -19.97 8.00 -51.24
C PRO A 26 -19.97 7.46 -49.84
N ALA A 27 -19.61 6.18 -49.68
CA ALA A 27 -19.43 5.53 -48.38
C ALA A 27 -18.55 6.40 -47.48
N PRO A 28 -18.86 6.49 -46.15
CA PRO A 28 -18.03 7.25 -45.26
C PRO A 28 -16.64 6.64 -45.26
N HIS A 29 -15.66 7.41 -45.72
CA HIS A 29 -14.25 7.09 -45.55
C HIS A 29 -14.01 6.92 -44.06
N SER A 30 -13.70 5.71 -43.63
CA SER A 30 -13.12 5.49 -42.29
C SER A 30 -11.93 6.44 -42.16
N PRO A 31 -11.84 7.26 -41.10
CA PRO A 31 -10.68 8.11 -40.93
C PRO A 31 -9.45 7.20 -40.85
N GLY A 32 -8.56 7.35 -41.83
CA GLY A 32 -7.30 6.63 -41.87
C GLY A 32 -6.59 6.84 -40.54
N ALA A 33 -6.12 5.75 -39.91
CA ALA A 33 -5.35 5.81 -38.66
C ALA A 33 -4.22 6.85 -38.87
N ALA A 34 -4.13 7.81 -37.95
CA ALA A 34 -3.05 8.79 -37.98
C ALA A 34 -1.71 8.05 -38.03
N PRO A 35 -0.70 8.53 -38.79
CA PRO A 35 0.57 7.84 -38.93
C PRO A 35 1.21 7.68 -37.53
N MET A 36 1.64 6.46 -37.22
CA MET A 36 2.30 6.13 -35.94
C MET A 36 3.58 6.95 -35.80
N ARG A 37 3.73 7.69 -34.70
CA ARG A 37 4.91 8.53 -34.44
C ARG A 37 6.11 7.65 -34.04
N GLU A 38 7.15 7.64 -34.85
CA GLU A 38 8.41 6.95 -34.58
C GLU A 38 9.31 7.79 -33.66
N MET A 39 9.83 7.18 -32.59
CA MET A 39 10.67 7.85 -31.59
C MET A 39 11.85 6.98 -31.18
N LYS A 40 12.88 7.63 -30.60
CA LYS A 40 13.97 6.96 -29.88
C LYS A 40 14.05 7.56 -28.48
N ALA A 41 14.34 6.73 -27.47
CA ALA A 41 14.48 7.16 -26.09
C ALA A 41 15.64 6.46 -25.37
N ASP A 42 16.29 7.14 -24.44
CA ASP A 42 17.27 6.56 -23.53
C ASP A 42 16.57 5.65 -22.52
N LEU A 43 15.35 6.02 -22.14
CA LEU A 43 14.51 5.28 -21.22
C LEU A 43 13.05 5.31 -21.64
N VAL A 44 12.43 4.13 -21.71
CA VAL A 44 10.98 3.98 -21.73
C VAL A 44 10.55 3.44 -20.37
N VAL A 45 9.55 4.07 -19.75
CA VAL A 45 8.92 3.63 -18.51
C VAL A 45 7.47 3.28 -18.80
N ILE A 46 7.03 2.10 -18.38
CA ILE A 46 5.66 1.62 -18.54
C ILE A 46 5.00 1.54 -17.16
N GLY A 47 4.06 2.43 -16.90
CA GLY A 47 3.36 2.65 -15.65
C GLY A 47 3.84 3.89 -14.90
N ALA A 48 2.91 4.79 -14.54
CA ALA A 48 3.14 6.03 -13.83
C ALA A 48 2.68 5.96 -12.35
N GLY A 49 2.91 4.82 -11.70
CA GLY A 49 2.86 4.69 -10.25
C GLY A 49 4.19 5.07 -9.59
N SER A 50 4.30 4.89 -8.27
CA SER A 50 5.45 5.34 -7.45
C SER A 50 6.81 4.92 -8.00
N ALA A 51 6.96 3.69 -8.50
CA ALA A 51 8.21 3.21 -9.09
C ALA A 51 8.54 3.89 -10.43
N GLY A 52 7.54 3.98 -11.31
CA GLY A 52 7.71 4.53 -12.65
C GLY A 52 7.97 6.03 -12.61
N LEU A 53 7.21 6.78 -11.83
CA LEU A 53 7.39 8.22 -11.63
C LEU A 53 8.78 8.53 -11.06
N SER A 54 9.22 7.80 -10.03
CA SER A 54 10.56 7.98 -9.46
C SER A 54 11.67 7.70 -10.47
N ALA A 55 11.54 6.64 -11.29
CA ALA A 55 12.51 6.29 -12.30
C ALA A 55 12.54 7.31 -13.44
N ALA A 56 11.36 7.77 -13.90
CA ALA A 56 11.22 8.75 -14.98
C ALA A 56 11.76 10.13 -14.57
N ALA A 57 11.36 10.63 -13.38
CA ALA A 57 11.85 11.89 -12.85
C ALA A 57 13.37 11.89 -12.68
N GLY A 58 13.94 10.82 -12.08
CA GLY A 58 15.38 10.70 -11.91
C GLY A 58 16.14 10.72 -13.25
N ALA A 59 15.64 9.97 -14.25
CA ALA A 59 16.27 9.93 -15.57
C ALA A 59 16.18 11.28 -16.30
N ALA A 60 15.02 11.93 -16.28
CA ALA A 60 14.81 13.24 -16.91
C ALA A 60 15.69 14.33 -16.34
N GLN A 61 15.84 14.37 -15.00
CA GLN A 61 16.72 15.31 -14.31
C GLN A 61 18.20 15.12 -14.66
N PHE A 62 18.61 13.94 -15.13
CA PHE A 62 19.96 13.70 -15.68
C PHE A 62 20.06 14.04 -17.18
N GLY A 63 19.04 14.66 -17.77
CA GLY A 63 19.02 15.07 -19.18
C GLY A 63 18.82 13.92 -20.17
N LEU A 64 18.33 12.76 -19.71
CA LEU A 64 18.03 11.64 -20.59
C LEU A 64 16.66 11.84 -21.26
N SER A 65 16.55 11.37 -22.51
CA SER A 65 15.26 11.32 -23.19
C SER A 65 14.39 10.21 -22.60
N VAL A 66 13.24 10.60 -22.01
CA VAL A 66 12.33 9.69 -21.29
C VAL A 66 10.97 9.69 -21.96
N VAL A 67 10.45 8.50 -22.27
CA VAL A 67 9.05 8.29 -22.64
C VAL A 67 8.37 7.51 -21.52
N LEU A 68 7.32 8.11 -20.95
CA LEU A 68 6.52 7.55 -19.87
C LEU A 68 5.14 7.19 -20.40
N TYR A 69 4.79 5.91 -20.33
CA TYR A 69 3.47 5.41 -20.67
C TYR A 69 2.61 5.18 -19.44
N GLU A 70 1.37 5.67 -19.47
CA GLU A 70 0.35 5.38 -18.49
C GLU A 70 -1.02 5.21 -19.16
N LYS A 71 -1.67 4.08 -18.93
CA LYS A 71 -3.00 3.81 -19.52
C LYS A 71 -4.16 4.29 -18.65
N GLY A 72 -3.91 4.49 -17.36
CA GLY A 72 -4.87 4.93 -16.35
C GLY A 72 -4.50 6.29 -15.76
N GLU A 73 -4.76 6.48 -14.47
CA GLU A 73 -4.47 7.72 -13.78
C GLU A 73 -3.01 7.83 -13.35
N MET A 74 -2.43 9.02 -13.48
CA MET A 74 -1.11 9.33 -12.97
C MET A 74 -1.06 9.16 -11.45
N GLY A 75 0.11 8.79 -10.88
CA GLY A 75 0.25 8.48 -9.46
C GLY A 75 -0.02 7.01 -9.10
N GLY A 76 -0.73 6.29 -9.99
CA GLY A 76 -1.02 4.86 -9.82
C GLY A 76 -1.88 4.55 -8.60
N ASP A 77 -1.80 3.30 -8.14
CA ASP A 77 -2.63 2.78 -7.04
C ASP A 77 -2.40 3.55 -5.71
N CYS A 78 -1.17 3.85 -5.37
CA CYS A 78 -0.84 4.52 -4.09
C CYS A 78 -1.58 5.85 -3.91
N LEU A 79 -1.59 6.70 -4.93
CA LEU A 79 -2.26 8.00 -4.88
C LEU A 79 -3.78 7.86 -4.97
N ASN A 80 -4.27 7.04 -5.91
CA ASN A 80 -5.67 7.09 -6.32
C ASN A 80 -6.57 6.11 -5.55
N THR A 81 -6.06 4.90 -5.22
CA THR A 81 -6.89 3.81 -4.67
C THR A 81 -6.20 3.02 -3.54
N GLY A 82 -5.05 3.49 -3.06
CA GLY A 82 -4.23 2.77 -2.08
C GLY A 82 -3.90 3.57 -0.83
N CYS A 83 -2.63 3.96 -0.69
CA CYS A 83 -2.09 4.55 0.54
C CYS A 83 -2.78 5.86 0.91
N VAL A 84 -2.94 6.79 -0.05
CA VAL A 84 -3.48 8.12 0.24
C VAL A 84 -4.95 8.04 0.68
N PRO A 85 -5.87 7.43 -0.11
CA PRO A 85 -7.26 7.34 0.29
C PRO A 85 -7.47 6.54 1.58
N SER A 86 -6.73 5.43 1.78
CA SER A 86 -6.87 4.63 3.00
C SER A 86 -6.42 5.38 4.25
N LYS A 87 -5.31 6.13 4.20
CA LYS A 87 -4.82 6.90 5.36
C LYS A 87 -5.71 8.12 5.64
N ALA A 88 -6.26 8.74 4.60
CA ALA A 88 -7.27 9.80 4.79
C ALA A 88 -8.54 9.25 5.47
N LEU A 89 -9.03 8.07 5.04
CA LEU A 89 -10.17 7.41 5.65
C LEU A 89 -9.89 7.01 7.11
N LEU A 90 -8.73 6.40 7.39
CA LEU A 90 -8.28 6.06 8.74
C LEU A 90 -8.18 7.29 9.64
N SER A 91 -7.75 8.45 9.11
CA SER A 91 -7.69 9.70 9.88
C SER A 91 -9.08 10.18 10.28
N ALA A 92 -10.07 10.11 9.38
CA ALA A 92 -11.47 10.43 9.70
C ALA A 92 -12.03 9.47 10.76
N ALA A 93 -11.75 8.17 10.62
CA ALA A 93 -12.17 7.13 11.57
C ALA A 93 -11.52 7.33 12.95
N LYS A 94 -10.22 7.68 12.99
CA LYS A 94 -9.48 8.01 14.22
C LYS A 94 -10.10 9.21 14.93
N ALA A 95 -10.48 10.26 14.19
CA ALA A 95 -11.18 11.42 14.77
C ALA A 95 -12.51 11.03 15.42
N ALA A 96 -13.30 10.17 14.77
CA ALA A 96 -14.56 9.68 15.34
C ALA A 96 -14.33 8.84 16.62
N ALA A 97 -13.30 8.01 16.66
CA ALA A 97 -12.91 7.25 17.85
C ALA A 97 -12.45 8.17 18.99
N GLN A 98 -11.62 9.17 18.70
CA GLN A 98 -11.12 10.13 19.70
C GLN A 98 -12.26 10.92 20.37
N ILE A 99 -13.31 11.28 19.63
CA ILE A 99 -14.50 11.92 20.20
C ILE A 99 -15.19 10.99 21.22
N ARG A 100 -15.34 9.70 20.90
CA ARG A 100 -15.97 8.72 21.82
C ARG A 100 -15.12 8.50 23.08
N GLU A 101 -13.80 8.59 22.96
CA GLU A 101 -12.86 8.37 24.04
C GLU A 101 -12.53 9.62 24.85
N ALA A 102 -13.02 10.80 24.46
CA ALA A 102 -12.69 12.07 25.11
C ALA A 102 -13.03 12.10 26.61
N GLY A 103 -14.00 11.30 27.04
CA GLY A 103 -14.39 11.15 28.46
C GLY A 103 -13.23 10.71 29.36
N LYS A 104 -12.25 9.95 28.86
CA LYS A 104 -11.07 9.57 29.65
C LYS A 104 -10.20 10.76 30.07
N PHE A 105 -10.36 11.90 29.40
CA PHE A 105 -9.68 13.17 29.74
C PHE A 105 -10.59 14.15 30.48
N GLY A 106 -11.80 13.74 30.90
CA GLY A 106 -12.78 14.62 31.54
C GLY A 106 -13.51 15.56 30.55
N ILE A 107 -13.48 15.26 29.25
CA ILE A 107 -14.16 16.03 28.22
C ILE A 107 -15.47 15.36 27.84
N GLU A 108 -16.60 15.98 28.19
CA GLU A 108 -17.92 15.48 27.80
C GLU A 108 -18.19 15.78 26.31
N THR A 109 -18.61 14.74 25.58
CA THR A 109 -18.97 14.84 24.16
C THR A 109 -20.26 14.07 23.88
N THR A 110 -20.93 14.43 22.79
CA THR A 110 -21.97 13.59 22.20
C THR A 110 -21.37 12.62 21.20
N PRO A 111 -21.96 11.42 21.01
CA PRO A 111 -21.50 10.50 19.98
C PRO A 111 -21.39 11.19 18.61
N PRO A 112 -20.30 10.97 17.85
CA PRO A 112 -20.10 11.64 16.57
C PRO A 112 -21.15 11.18 15.55
N ARG A 113 -21.71 12.15 14.82
CA ARG A 113 -22.53 11.87 13.65
C ARG A 113 -21.66 11.89 12.41
N VAL A 114 -21.54 10.76 11.74
CA VAL A 114 -20.73 10.62 10.53
C VAL A 114 -21.53 11.04 9.31
N ASP A 115 -21.03 12.01 8.56
CA ASP A 115 -21.51 12.42 7.24
C ASP A 115 -20.62 11.79 6.19
N TRP A 116 -21.08 10.71 5.57
CA TRP A 116 -20.30 9.92 4.62
C TRP A 116 -19.82 10.74 3.41
N GLU A 117 -20.67 11.66 2.90
CA GLU A 117 -20.26 12.52 1.78
C GLU A 117 -19.09 13.43 2.15
N LYS A 118 -19.05 13.94 3.38
CA LYS A 118 -17.94 14.77 3.86
C LYS A 118 -16.68 13.93 4.12
N VAL A 119 -16.82 12.70 4.57
CA VAL A 119 -15.68 11.75 4.70
C VAL A 119 -15.09 11.47 3.31
N LYS A 120 -15.92 11.16 2.31
CA LYS A 120 -15.45 11.00 0.93
C LYS A 120 -14.81 12.28 0.37
N LEU A 121 -15.38 13.43 0.67
CA LEU A 121 -14.80 14.72 0.27
C LEU A 121 -13.42 14.93 0.89
N HIS A 122 -13.22 14.58 2.17
CA HIS A 122 -11.91 14.63 2.81
C HIS A 122 -10.91 13.72 2.09
N VAL A 123 -11.28 12.48 1.78
CA VAL A 123 -10.45 11.53 1.02
C VAL A 123 -10.08 12.10 -0.35
N ARG A 124 -11.07 12.58 -1.12
CA ARG A 124 -10.85 13.19 -2.45
C ARG A 124 -9.98 14.44 -2.37
N THR A 125 -10.14 15.25 -1.33
CA THR A 125 -9.32 16.45 -1.13
C THR A 125 -7.85 16.08 -0.86
N ALA A 126 -7.59 15.04 -0.07
CA ALA A 126 -6.24 14.55 0.15
C ALA A 126 -5.57 14.09 -1.16
N ILE A 127 -6.29 13.30 -1.97
CA ILE A 127 -5.82 12.88 -3.30
C ILE A 127 -5.55 14.10 -4.19
N ALA A 128 -6.51 15.02 -4.31
CA ALA A 128 -6.40 16.20 -5.17
C ALA A 128 -5.25 17.13 -4.76
N THR A 129 -4.95 17.23 -3.46
CA THR A 129 -3.84 18.03 -2.95
C THR A 129 -2.48 17.44 -3.32
N ILE A 130 -2.37 16.11 -3.39
CA ILE A 130 -1.11 15.40 -3.70
C ILE A 130 -0.94 15.23 -5.21
N ALA A 131 -2.04 15.04 -5.97
CA ALA A 131 -2.03 14.74 -7.40
C ALA A 131 -1.13 15.64 -8.27
N PRO A 132 -1.00 16.95 -8.03
CA PRO A 132 -0.08 17.80 -8.82
C PRO A 132 1.38 17.34 -8.80
N VAL A 133 1.82 16.67 -7.72
CA VAL A 133 3.20 16.13 -7.62
C VAL A 133 3.42 14.95 -8.57
N ASP A 134 2.37 14.23 -8.91
CA ASP A 134 2.41 13.05 -9.79
C ASP A 134 1.80 13.33 -11.18
N SER A 135 1.44 14.59 -11.48
CA SER A 135 0.71 14.97 -12.68
C SER A 135 1.51 14.87 -13.98
N GLN A 136 0.81 14.69 -15.08
CA GLN A 136 1.38 14.69 -16.44
C GLN A 136 2.14 15.99 -16.70
N GLU A 137 1.54 17.14 -16.38
CA GLU A 137 2.11 18.47 -16.62
C GLU A 137 3.47 18.63 -15.91
N ARG A 138 3.57 18.13 -14.69
CA ARG A 138 4.85 18.15 -13.96
C ARG A 138 5.90 17.29 -14.64
N PHE A 139 5.55 16.09 -15.10
CA PHE A 139 6.51 15.19 -15.78
C PHE A 139 6.92 15.70 -17.14
N GLU A 140 6.01 16.32 -17.91
CA GLU A 140 6.33 17.02 -19.14
C GLU A 140 7.24 18.24 -18.86
N GLY A 141 6.97 18.98 -17.79
CA GLY A 141 7.85 20.06 -17.32
C GLY A 141 9.25 19.60 -16.91
N LEU A 142 9.42 18.34 -16.48
CA LEU A 142 10.72 17.72 -16.24
C LEU A 142 11.42 17.24 -17.52
N GLY A 143 10.76 17.31 -18.68
CA GLY A 143 11.31 16.87 -19.96
C GLY A 143 10.94 15.44 -20.38
N CYS A 144 9.99 14.79 -19.69
CA CYS A 144 9.45 13.52 -20.13
C CYS A 144 8.45 13.71 -21.28
N THR A 145 8.38 12.77 -22.20
CA THR A 145 7.23 12.63 -23.10
C THR A 145 6.24 11.68 -22.42
N VAL A 146 5.10 12.20 -21.97
CA VAL A 146 4.04 11.39 -21.33
C VAL A 146 3.04 10.96 -22.39
N ILE A 147 2.71 9.67 -22.43
CA ILE A 147 1.77 9.08 -23.40
C ILE A 147 0.70 8.30 -22.61
N ARG A 148 -0.56 8.79 -22.69
CA ARG A 148 -1.72 8.22 -21.99
C ARG A 148 -2.34 7.08 -22.78
N GLU A 149 -1.55 6.03 -23.00
CA GLU A 149 -1.93 4.88 -23.81
C GLU A 149 -1.38 3.58 -23.22
N HIS A 150 -2.03 2.47 -23.56
CA HIS A 150 -1.51 1.14 -23.23
C HIS A 150 -0.28 0.83 -24.11
N ALA A 151 0.83 0.51 -23.47
CA ALA A 151 2.10 0.17 -24.12
C ALA A 151 2.35 -1.32 -24.12
N LYS A 152 2.93 -1.85 -25.19
CA LYS A 152 3.32 -3.26 -25.32
C LYS A 152 4.60 -3.44 -26.13
N PHE A 153 5.23 -4.57 -25.98
CA PHE A 153 6.42 -4.91 -26.75
C PHE A 153 6.06 -5.24 -28.21
N ALA A 154 6.84 -4.71 -29.14
CA ALA A 154 6.87 -5.11 -30.55
C ALA A 154 8.16 -5.87 -30.88
N ALA A 155 9.25 -5.64 -30.12
CA ALA A 155 10.54 -6.29 -30.22
C ALA A 155 11.31 -6.12 -28.88
N PRO A 156 12.43 -6.79 -28.63
CA PRO A 156 13.18 -6.70 -27.39
C PRO A 156 13.66 -5.30 -26.98
N ASP A 157 13.67 -4.35 -27.93
CA ASP A 157 14.08 -2.96 -27.68
C ASP A 157 13.01 -1.95 -28.16
N THR A 158 11.81 -2.41 -28.51
CA THR A 158 10.80 -1.56 -29.14
C THR A 158 9.44 -1.69 -28.44
N ILE A 159 8.94 -0.57 -27.97
CA ILE A 159 7.61 -0.44 -27.35
C ILE A 159 6.69 0.27 -28.34
N ILE A 160 5.44 -0.21 -28.43
CA ILE A 160 4.38 0.41 -29.22
C ILE A 160 3.15 0.69 -28.40
N SER A 161 2.42 1.70 -28.82
CA SER A 161 1.07 2.02 -28.39
C SER A 161 0.21 2.36 -29.62
N PRO A 162 -1.08 2.67 -29.53
CA PRO A 162 -1.91 3.05 -30.66
C PRO A 162 -1.31 4.18 -31.52
N SER A 163 -0.69 5.19 -30.93
CA SER A 163 -0.15 6.36 -31.61
C SER A 163 1.36 6.37 -31.79
N THR A 164 2.13 5.51 -31.11
CA THR A 164 3.59 5.62 -31.06
C THR A 164 4.33 4.30 -31.21
N ARG A 165 5.56 4.41 -31.75
CA ARG A 165 6.56 3.34 -31.78
C ARG A 165 7.87 3.92 -31.26
N VAL A 166 8.37 3.39 -30.14
CA VAL A 166 9.56 3.91 -29.48
C VAL A 166 10.65 2.84 -29.41
N LYS A 167 11.80 3.14 -30.02
CA LYS A 167 13.01 2.33 -29.84
C LYS A 167 13.75 2.79 -28.58
N ALA A 168 13.89 1.90 -27.61
CA ALA A 168 14.41 2.20 -26.28
C ALA A 168 15.81 1.63 -26.04
N ARG A 169 16.70 2.43 -25.46
CA ARG A 169 17.98 1.94 -24.94
C ARG A 169 17.78 1.11 -23.67
N ARG A 170 16.84 1.53 -22.81
CA ARG A 170 16.42 0.84 -21.58
C ARG A 170 14.91 0.90 -21.44
N ILE A 171 14.36 -0.12 -20.81
CA ILE A 171 12.92 -0.21 -20.58
C ILE A 171 12.71 -0.54 -19.10
N VAL A 172 11.84 0.19 -18.42
CA VAL A 172 11.38 -0.07 -17.06
C VAL A 172 9.92 -0.49 -17.11
N ILE A 173 9.63 -1.68 -16.60
CA ILE A 173 8.27 -2.16 -16.34
C ILE A 173 7.94 -1.82 -14.89
N ALA A 174 6.97 -0.93 -14.68
CA ALA A 174 6.50 -0.44 -13.38
C ALA A 174 4.97 -0.44 -13.30
N THR A 175 4.36 -1.48 -13.87
CA THR A 175 2.91 -1.61 -14.05
C THR A 175 2.15 -1.94 -12.76
N GLY A 176 2.86 -2.16 -11.67
CA GLY A 176 2.26 -2.39 -10.36
C GLY A 176 1.48 -3.70 -10.24
N SER A 177 0.50 -3.68 -9.38
CA SER A 177 -0.40 -4.79 -9.09
C SER A 177 -1.84 -4.30 -8.91
N ARG A 178 -2.79 -5.23 -8.94
CA ARG A 178 -4.22 -5.00 -8.62
C ARG A 178 -4.68 -6.00 -7.57
N ALA A 179 -5.87 -5.83 -7.01
CA ALA A 179 -6.47 -6.80 -6.11
C ALA A 179 -6.56 -8.18 -6.77
N PHE A 180 -6.17 -9.21 -6.04
CA PHE A 180 -6.39 -10.59 -6.46
C PHE A 180 -7.83 -11.00 -6.15
N ILE A 181 -8.56 -11.46 -7.17
CA ILE A 181 -9.91 -11.95 -7.01
C ILE A 181 -9.86 -13.48 -6.97
N PRO A 182 -10.17 -14.08 -5.82
CA PRO A 182 -10.12 -15.54 -5.67
C PRO A 182 -11.24 -16.20 -6.45
N PRO A 183 -11.04 -17.44 -6.95
CA PRO A 183 -12.05 -18.18 -7.70
C PRO A 183 -13.09 -18.82 -6.75
N ILE A 184 -13.84 -17.97 -6.04
CA ILE A 184 -14.94 -18.39 -5.16
C ILE A 184 -16.22 -18.53 -6.00
N GLU A 185 -16.96 -19.61 -5.81
CA GLU A 185 -18.23 -19.84 -6.52
C GLU A 185 -19.19 -18.67 -6.32
N GLY A 186 -19.73 -18.13 -7.40
CA GLY A 186 -20.69 -17.02 -7.40
C GLY A 186 -20.09 -15.63 -7.29
N LEU A 187 -18.85 -15.46 -6.81
CA LEU A 187 -18.23 -14.14 -6.58
C LEU A 187 -18.25 -13.25 -7.83
N ALA A 188 -17.93 -13.79 -8.99
CA ALA A 188 -17.91 -13.03 -10.25
C ALA A 188 -19.31 -12.58 -10.74
N LYS A 189 -20.39 -13.05 -10.10
CA LYS A 189 -21.78 -12.75 -10.48
C LYS A 189 -22.44 -11.69 -9.60
N ILE A 190 -21.77 -11.25 -8.57
CA ILE A 190 -22.28 -10.24 -7.62
C ILE A 190 -21.39 -8.99 -7.65
N PRO A 191 -21.92 -7.83 -7.27
CA PRO A 191 -21.07 -6.67 -7.01
C PRO A 191 -20.21 -6.92 -5.78
N TYR A 192 -18.90 -6.77 -5.93
CA TYR A 192 -17.96 -6.78 -4.83
C TYR A 192 -17.04 -5.57 -4.92
N LEU A 193 -16.46 -5.20 -3.81
CA LEU A 193 -15.52 -4.09 -3.68
C LEU A 193 -14.09 -4.59 -3.67
N THR A 194 -13.21 -3.76 -4.17
CA THR A 194 -11.77 -3.85 -3.98
C THR A 194 -11.25 -2.50 -3.46
N ASN A 195 -9.96 -2.38 -3.24
CA ASN A 195 -9.36 -1.07 -2.96
C ASN A 195 -9.62 -0.04 -4.09
N GLU A 196 -9.86 -0.48 -5.31
CA GLU A 196 -10.13 0.41 -6.45
C GLU A 196 -11.53 1.05 -6.41
N THR A 197 -12.48 0.46 -5.69
CA THR A 197 -13.89 0.91 -5.67
C THR A 197 -14.40 1.31 -4.29
N LEU A 198 -13.67 0.97 -3.23
CA LEU A 198 -14.11 1.16 -1.83
C LEU A 198 -14.28 2.63 -1.44
N PHE A 199 -13.38 3.50 -1.92
CA PHE A 199 -13.33 4.90 -1.48
C PHE A 199 -14.35 5.81 -2.16
N ASP A 200 -15.01 5.32 -3.21
CA ASP A 200 -16.06 6.03 -3.95
C ASP A 200 -17.45 5.43 -3.79
N LEU A 201 -17.66 4.63 -2.73
CA LEU A 201 -18.96 4.04 -2.42
C LEU A 201 -20.04 5.13 -2.37
N PRO A 202 -21.15 4.98 -3.13
CA PRO A 202 -22.25 5.95 -3.10
C PRO A 202 -22.89 6.02 -1.72
N ASP A 203 -23.17 4.86 -1.12
CA ASP A 203 -23.84 4.74 0.17
C ASP A 203 -22.89 4.13 1.21
N PHE A 204 -23.04 4.56 2.48
CA PHE A 204 -22.28 3.98 3.58
C PHE A 204 -22.78 2.57 3.88
N PRO A 205 -21.89 1.55 4.00
CA PRO A 205 -22.31 0.18 4.21
C PRO A 205 -22.94 -0.02 5.59
N GLU A 206 -24.10 -0.66 5.64
CA GLU A 206 -24.70 -1.08 6.90
C GLU A 206 -23.91 -2.23 7.53
N HIS A 207 -23.56 -3.23 6.73
CA HIS A 207 -22.72 -4.34 7.15
C HIS A 207 -21.72 -4.67 6.04
N LEU A 208 -20.44 -4.34 6.28
CA LEU A 208 -19.34 -4.67 5.37
C LEU A 208 -18.71 -6.00 5.79
N VAL A 209 -18.78 -6.99 4.91
CA VAL A 209 -18.02 -8.24 5.05
C VAL A 209 -16.70 -8.09 4.29
N ILE A 210 -15.60 -8.49 4.91
CA ILE A 210 -14.25 -8.36 4.34
C ILE A 210 -13.65 -9.76 4.21
N LEU A 211 -13.29 -10.14 2.99
CA LEU A 211 -12.49 -11.34 2.74
C LEU A 211 -11.02 -10.98 2.82
N GLY A 212 -10.32 -11.57 3.79
CA GLY A 212 -8.90 -11.37 4.05
C GLY A 212 -8.61 -10.51 5.28
N GLY A 213 -7.93 -11.11 6.25
CA GLY A 213 -7.45 -10.51 7.50
C GLY A 213 -6.02 -9.95 7.40
N GLY A 214 -5.55 -9.61 6.20
CA GLY A 214 -4.27 -8.93 5.99
C GLY A 214 -4.33 -7.44 6.37
N PRO A 215 -3.21 -6.69 6.23
CA PRO A 215 -3.16 -5.27 6.62
C PRO A 215 -4.31 -4.44 6.03
N ILE A 216 -4.58 -4.55 4.72
CA ILE A 216 -5.65 -3.79 4.06
C ILE A 216 -7.01 -4.12 4.68
N GLY A 217 -7.32 -5.42 4.85
CA GLY A 217 -8.59 -5.85 5.42
C GLY A 217 -8.79 -5.35 6.85
N MET A 218 -7.76 -5.43 7.69
CA MET A 218 -7.83 -5.00 9.10
C MET A 218 -7.88 -3.47 9.24
N GLU A 219 -7.14 -2.72 8.43
CA GLU A 219 -7.24 -1.26 8.37
C GLU A 219 -8.64 -0.79 7.97
N MET A 220 -9.21 -1.40 6.93
CA MET A 220 -10.57 -1.06 6.48
C MET A 220 -11.63 -1.52 7.49
N ALA A 221 -11.44 -2.67 8.12
CA ALA A 221 -12.33 -3.13 9.20
C ALA A 221 -12.41 -2.09 10.32
N GLN A 222 -11.25 -1.60 10.79
CA GLN A 222 -11.22 -0.60 11.85
C GLN A 222 -11.76 0.75 11.39
N ALA A 223 -11.44 1.18 10.17
CA ALA A 223 -11.96 2.44 9.64
C ALA A 223 -13.49 2.44 9.61
N PHE A 224 -14.10 1.43 9.02
CA PHE A 224 -15.54 1.38 8.83
C PHE A 224 -16.32 1.11 10.13
N VAL A 225 -15.79 0.29 11.07
CA VAL A 225 -16.47 0.11 12.38
C VAL A 225 -16.46 1.40 13.17
N ARG A 226 -15.38 2.15 13.17
CA ARG A 226 -15.27 3.46 13.82
C ARG A 226 -16.18 4.50 13.21
N LEU A 227 -16.49 4.40 11.93
CA LEU A 227 -17.46 5.26 11.24
C LEU A 227 -18.91 4.79 11.40
N GLY A 228 -19.16 3.61 11.99
CA GLY A 228 -20.49 3.15 12.38
C GLY A 228 -21.05 1.96 11.60
N ALA A 229 -20.27 1.33 10.72
CA ALA A 229 -20.69 0.11 10.03
C ALA A 229 -20.53 -1.13 10.96
N LYS A 230 -21.38 -2.12 10.75
CA LYS A 230 -21.13 -3.48 11.25
C LYS A 230 -20.06 -4.14 10.37
N ILE A 231 -19.10 -4.84 10.98
CA ILE A 231 -17.97 -5.45 10.26
C ILE A 231 -17.83 -6.92 10.59
N THR A 232 -17.62 -7.74 9.55
CA THR A 232 -17.18 -9.13 9.70
C THR A 232 -16.00 -9.39 8.78
N VAL A 233 -14.85 -9.79 9.34
CA VAL A 233 -13.66 -10.22 8.60
C VAL A 233 -13.63 -11.73 8.54
N ILE A 234 -13.42 -12.30 7.35
CA ILE A 234 -13.26 -13.74 7.11
C ILE A 234 -11.82 -13.98 6.66
N GLU A 235 -11.06 -14.71 7.46
CA GLU A 235 -9.65 -15.03 7.20
C GLU A 235 -9.44 -16.56 7.23
N MET A 236 -8.88 -17.10 6.15
CA MET A 236 -8.70 -18.56 6.03
C MET A 236 -7.60 -19.13 6.93
N ASP A 237 -6.66 -18.29 7.35
CA ASP A 237 -5.57 -18.66 8.25
C ASP A 237 -5.61 -17.81 9.53
N LYS A 238 -4.56 -17.03 9.77
CA LYS A 238 -4.42 -16.11 10.90
C LYS A 238 -4.44 -14.67 10.39
N ALA A 239 -5.28 -13.84 10.99
CA ALA A 239 -5.27 -12.42 10.72
C ALA A 239 -3.90 -11.83 11.12
N LEU A 240 -3.41 -10.88 10.28
CA LEU A 240 -2.09 -10.27 10.44
C LEU A 240 -0.93 -11.28 10.54
N GLY A 241 -1.07 -12.45 9.90
CA GLY A 241 -0.19 -13.61 10.07
C GLY A 241 1.28 -13.40 9.66
N ARG A 242 1.62 -12.26 9.05
CA ARG A 242 3.01 -11.88 8.71
C ARG A 242 3.68 -11.01 9.78
N SER A 243 2.93 -10.51 10.75
CA SER A 243 3.44 -9.73 11.88
C SER A 243 3.87 -10.63 13.04
N ASP A 244 4.62 -10.08 13.98
CA ASP A 244 4.88 -10.76 15.26
C ASP A 244 3.54 -11.16 15.88
N ARG A 245 3.41 -12.44 16.27
CA ARG A 245 2.09 -12.97 16.68
C ARG A 245 1.54 -12.32 17.93
N ALA A 246 2.39 -12.03 18.90
CA ALA A 246 1.94 -11.37 20.14
C ALA A 246 1.40 -9.97 19.84
N HIS A 247 2.05 -9.23 18.95
CA HIS A 247 1.60 -7.91 18.54
C HIS A 247 0.34 -7.97 17.66
N ALA A 248 0.25 -8.96 16.76
CA ALA A 248 -0.96 -9.17 15.96
C ALA A 248 -2.19 -9.44 16.85
N GLU A 249 -2.04 -10.25 17.93
CA GLU A 249 -3.14 -10.52 18.86
C GLU A 249 -3.63 -9.25 19.57
N ILE A 250 -2.74 -8.37 20.03
CA ILE A 250 -3.14 -7.10 20.64
C ILE A 250 -4.02 -6.29 19.68
N ALA A 251 -3.59 -6.13 18.42
CA ALA A 251 -4.39 -5.39 17.43
C ALA A 251 -5.73 -6.08 17.13
N ILE A 252 -5.75 -7.41 17.01
CA ILE A 252 -6.96 -8.20 16.79
C ILE A 252 -7.95 -8.03 17.93
N GLU A 253 -7.49 -8.13 19.19
CA GLU A 253 -8.34 -7.94 20.36
C GLU A 253 -8.88 -6.52 20.46
N THR A 254 -8.08 -5.51 20.11
CA THR A 254 -8.55 -4.12 20.03
C THR A 254 -9.68 -3.97 19.00
N LEU A 255 -9.53 -4.53 17.80
CA LEU A 255 -10.59 -4.49 16.78
C LEU A 255 -11.85 -5.25 17.23
N ARG A 256 -11.70 -6.38 17.92
CA ARG A 256 -12.82 -7.12 18.51
C ARG A 256 -13.54 -6.30 19.58
N ALA A 257 -12.80 -5.62 20.44
CA ALA A 257 -13.36 -4.72 21.45
C ALA A 257 -14.10 -3.52 20.82
N GLU A 258 -13.66 -3.05 19.66
CA GLU A 258 -14.36 -2.04 18.89
C GLU A 258 -15.61 -2.57 18.14
N GLY A 259 -15.89 -3.88 18.19
CA GLY A 259 -17.09 -4.49 17.61
C GLY A 259 -16.88 -5.20 16.26
N VAL A 260 -15.64 -5.41 15.83
CA VAL A 260 -15.34 -6.19 14.62
C VAL A 260 -15.45 -7.68 14.92
N THR A 261 -16.28 -8.40 14.15
CA THR A 261 -16.28 -9.87 14.16
C THR A 261 -15.14 -10.37 13.28
N ILE A 262 -14.18 -11.13 13.84
CA ILE A 262 -13.04 -11.67 13.10
C ILE A 262 -13.06 -13.20 13.18
N LEU A 263 -13.30 -13.81 12.01
CA LEU A 263 -13.38 -15.27 11.82
C LEU A 263 -12.04 -15.76 11.24
N GLU A 264 -11.14 -16.22 12.10
CA GLU A 264 -9.89 -16.86 11.70
C GLU A 264 -10.08 -18.35 11.47
N GLY A 265 -9.41 -18.91 10.46
CA GLY A 265 -9.53 -20.31 10.08
C GLY A 265 -10.81 -20.62 9.27
N TYR A 266 -11.48 -19.63 8.72
CA TYR A 266 -12.67 -19.76 7.89
C TYR A 266 -12.38 -19.45 6.44
N LYS A 267 -12.62 -20.41 5.56
CA LYS A 267 -12.48 -20.25 4.11
C LYS A 267 -13.84 -19.96 3.47
N ALA A 268 -13.96 -18.85 2.76
CA ALA A 268 -15.13 -18.58 1.93
C ALA A 268 -15.14 -19.52 0.72
N THR A 269 -16.24 -20.24 0.50
CA THR A 269 -16.38 -21.26 -0.54
C THR A 269 -17.39 -20.88 -1.61
N LYS A 270 -18.47 -20.19 -1.25
CA LYS A 270 -19.51 -19.72 -2.14
C LYS A 270 -20.03 -18.37 -1.72
N VAL A 271 -20.39 -17.55 -2.71
CA VAL A 271 -21.05 -16.25 -2.49
C VAL A 271 -22.29 -16.18 -3.35
N GLU A 272 -23.38 -15.70 -2.79
CA GLU A 272 -24.64 -15.49 -3.50
C GLU A 272 -25.29 -14.19 -3.02
N GLN A 273 -26.16 -13.62 -3.84
CA GLN A 273 -26.90 -12.42 -3.52
C GLN A 273 -28.40 -12.66 -3.66
N GLU A 274 -29.15 -12.27 -2.64
CA GLU A 274 -30.59 -12.25 -2.62
C GLU A 274 -31.10 -10.83 -2.28
N GLY A 275 -31.65 -10.14 -3.27
CA GLY A 275 -31.98 -8.73 -3.12
C GLY A 275 -30.73 -7.88 -2.87
N GLN A 276 -30.70 -7.18 -1.73
CA GLN A 276 -29.54 -6.40 -1.30
C GLN A 276 -28.59 -7.16 -0.34
N THR A 277 -28.94 -8.37 0.06
CA THR A 277 -28.17 -9.16 1.00
C THR A 277 -27.19 -10.07 0.25
N ILE A 278 -25.92 -9.96 0.60
CA ILE A 278 -24.86 -10.86 0.13
C ILE A 278 -24.66 -11.93 1.20
N ARG A 279 -24.69 -13.21 0.81
CA ARG A 279 -24.46 -14.37 1.66
C ARG A 279 -23.14 -15.02 1.30
N ILE A 280 -22.26 -15.18 2.28
CA ILE A 280 -20.97 -15.81 2.14
C ILE A 280 -20.98 -17.11 2.93
N HIS A 281 -20.89 -18.22 2.23
CA HIS A 281 -20.77 -19.56 2.83
C HIS A 281 -19.31 -19.79 3.20
N THR A 282 -19.07 -20.23 4.44
CA THR A 282 -17.72 -20.46 4.94
C THR A 282 -17.55 -21.87 5.44
N GLU A 283 -16.37 -22.43 5.21
CA GLU A 283 -15.93 -23.70 5.78
C GLU A 283 -14.81 -23.42 6.78
N PRO A 284 -15.00 -23.76 8.07
CA PRO A 284 -13.95 -23.64 9.06
C PRO A 284 -12.92 -24.78 8.93
N LYS A 285 -11.70 -24.53 9.39
CA LYS A 285 -10.72 -25.62 9.57
C LYS A 285 -11.22 -26.63 10.60
N ASP A 286 -11.86 -26.13 11.65
CA ASP A 286 -12.44 -26.91 12.75
C ASP A 286 -13.80 -26.30 13.13
N GLY A 287 -14.82 -27.12 13.39
CA GLY A 287 -16.13 -26.65 13.86
C GLY A 287 -17.23 -26.68 12.80
N ALA A 288 -18.27 -25.87 12.99
CA ALA A 288 -19.43 -25.78 12.10
C ALA A 288 -19.26 -24.73 11.00
N ALA A 289 -19.77 -25.03 9.82
CA ALA A 289 -19.88 -24.04 8.74
C ALA A 289 -20.76 -22.86 9.18
N TRP A 290 -20.41 -21.68 8.70
CA TRP A 290 -21.15 -20.46 8.99
C TRP A 290 -21.53 -19.73 7.70
N ILE A 291 -22.73 -19.15 7.69
CA ILE A 291 -23.16 -18.24 6.61
C ILE A 291 -23.10 -16.83 7.19
N VAL A 292 -22.27 -16.00 6.58
CA VAL A 292 -22.14 -14.57 6.92
C VAL A 292 -22.99 -13.77 5.94
N GLU A 293 -23.86 -12.91 6.46
CA GLU A 293 -24.68 -11.99 5.67
C GLU A 293 -24.17 -10.57 5.78
N GLY A 294 -24.21 -9.80 4.70
CA GLY A 294 -23.83 -8.41 4.66
C GLY A 294 -24.47 -7.63 3.53
N SER A 295 -24.41 -6.30 3.61
CA SER A 295 -24.86 -5.42 2.53
C SER A 295 -23.79 -5.22 1.47
N HIS A 296 -22.50 -5.30 1.86
CA HIS A 296 -21.35 -5.10 0.97
C HIS A 296 -20.27 -6.14 1.24
N LEU A 297 -19.52 -6.48 0.20
CA LEU A 297 -18.41 -7.43 0.26
C LEU A 297 -17.13 -6.78 -0.26
N LEU A 298 -16.09 -6.69 0.58
CA LEU A 298 -14.75 -6.24 0.20
C LEU A 298 -13.84 -7.46 0.02
N VAL A 299 -13.16 -7.54 -1.11
CA VAL A 299 -12.14 -8.56 -1.40
C VAL A 299 -10.75 -7.99 -1.17
N ALA A 300 -10.06 -8.45 -0.11
CA ALA A 300 -8.75 -7.99 0.33
C ALA A 300 -7.78 -9.15 0.61
N VAL A 301 -7.84 -10.24 -0.18
CA VAL A 301 -7.08 -11.49 0.02
C VAL A 301 -5.68 -11.49 -0.59
N GLY A 302 -5.22 -10.37 -1.11
CA GLY A 302 -3.89 -10.18 -1.69
C GLY A 302 -3.90 -9.42 -3.00
N ARG A 303 -2.74 -9.37 -3.64
CA ARG A 303 -2.51 -8.61 -4.88
C ARG A 303 -1.84 -9.48 -5.92
N GLN A 304 -2.11 -9.20 -7.19
CA GLN A 304 -1.45 -9.83 -8.34
C GLN A 304 -0.83 -8.78 -9.25
N THR A 305 0.32 -9.08 -9.83
CA THR A 305 1.01 -8.22 -10.79
C THR A 305 0.23 -8.08 -12.10
N VAL A 306 0.39 -6.95 -12.77
CA VAL A 306 -0.38 -6.60 -13.99
C VAL A 306 0.54 -6.57 -15.21
N PHE A 307 0.32 -7.50 -16.14
CA PHE A 307 1.05 -7.58 -17.41
C PHE A 307 0.11 -7.79 -18.61
N ASP A 308 -1.19 -7.65 -18.41
CA ASP A 308 -2.21 -7.95 -19.43
C ASP A 308 -1.95 -7.14 -20.71
N GLY A 309 -1.84 -7.84 -21.83
CA GLY A 309 -1.67 -7.25 -23.15
C GLY A 309 -0.33 -6.59 -23.45
N MET A 310 0.70 -6.81 -22.59
CA MET A 310 2.04 -6.22 -22.81
C MET A 310 2.89 -6.97 -23.83
N ASP A 311 2.46 -8.14 -24.34
CA ASP A 311 3.21 -8.96 -25.29
C ASP A 311 4.68 -9.19 -24.82
N LEU A 312 4.86 -9.60 -23.54
CA LEU A 312 6.17 -9.75 -22.89
C LEU A 312 7.11 -10.71 -23.66
N GLU A 313 6.55 -11.73 -24.28
CA GLU A 313 7.27 -12.70 -25.12
C GLU A 313 7.93 -12.05 -26.34
N LYS A 314 7.32 -11.01 -26.95
CA LYS A 314 7.94 -10.23 -28.02
C LYS A 314 9.10 -9.36 -27.54
N GLY A 315 9.12 -9.11 -26.23
CA GLY A 315 10.17 -8.38 -25.55
C GLY A 315 11.29 -9.26 -25.04
N ASP A 316 11.26 -10.58 -25.23
CA ASP A 316 12.13 -11.56 -24.58
C ASP A 316 12.15 -11.38 -23.05
N VAL A 317 10.97 -11.18 -22.43
CA VAL A 317 10.84 -10.90 -20.99
C VAL A 317 10.17 -12.07 -20.29
N ASP A 318 10.94 -12.84 -19.55
CA ASP A 318 10.45 -13.95 -18.75
C ASP A 318 9.72 -13.45 -17.51
N HIS A 319 8.60 -14.08 -17.19
CA HIS A 319 7.77 -13.77 -16.03
C HIS A 319 7.06 -15.01 -15.48
N ASP A 320 6.60 -14.91 -14.27
CA ASP A 320 5.68 -15.89 -13.65
C ASP A 320 4.47 -15.18 -13.04
N ARG A 321 3.68 -15.90 -12.23
CA ARG A 321 2.50 -15.33 -11.56
C ARG A 321 2.85 -14.25 -10.52
N LYS A 322 4.10 -14.22 -10.03
CA LYS A 322 4.54 -13.25 -9.01
C LYS A 322 5.06 -11.97 -9.65
N GLY A 323 5.72 -12.05 -10.80
CA GLY A 323 6.31 -10.89 -11.44
C GLY A 323 7.25 -11.23 -12.59
N ILE A 324 7.91 -10.20 -13.08
CA ILE A 324 9.02 -10.34 -14.05
C ILE A 324 10.17 -11.04 -13.36
N LEU A 325 10.77 -12.04 -14.02
CA LEU A 325 11.93 -12.76 -13.50
C LEU A 325 13.18 -11.87 -13.55
N VAL A 326 13.47 -11.22 -12.43
CA VAL A 326 14.63 -10.33 -12.27
C VAL A 326 15.71 -10.95 -11.40
N GLY A 327 16.95 -10.45 -11.56
CA GLY A 327 18.03 -10.67 -10.61
C GLY A 327 17.99 -9.66 -9.44
N ASP A 328 18.99 -9.73 -8.54
CA ASP A 328 19.12 -8.83 -7.38
C ASP A 328 19.26 -7.36 -7.74
N THR A 329 19.60 -7.08 -8.99
CA THR A 329 19.74 -5.73 -9.53
C THR A 329 18.44 -5.19 -10.17
N LEU A 330 17.34 -5.93 -10.05
CA LEU A 330 16.03 -5.64 -10.66
C LEU A 330 16.04 -5.69 -12.19
N ARG A 331 17.12 -6.21 -12.79
CA ARG A 331 17.25 -6.37 -14.22
C ARG A 331 16.67 -7.71 -14.65
N SER A 332 15.91 -7.74 -15.74
CA SER A 332 15.39 -8.97 -16.32
C SER A 332 16.52 -9.99 -16.59
N ARG A 333 16.25 -11.26 -16.31
CA ARG A 333 17.17 -12.36 -16.54
C ARG A 333 17.33 -12.68 -18.02
N SER A 334 16.26 -12.53 -18.79
CA SER A 334 16.19 -12.83 -20.22
C SER A 334 16.55 -11.62 -21.09
N ASN A 335 16.01 -10.42 -20.85
CA ASN A 335 16.31 -9.21 -21.62
C ASN A 335 17.12 -8.20 -20.79
N ARG A 336 18.40 -8.03 -21.13
CA ARG A 336 19.30 -7.10 -20.43
C ARG A 336 18.98 -5.61 -20.61
N ARG A 337 18.02 -5.23 -21.45
CA ARG A 337 17.54 -3.85 -21.60
C ARG A 337 16.39 -3.53 -20.66
N VAL A 338 15.77 -4.56 -20.05
CA VAL A 338 14.57 -4.46 -19.23
C VAL A 338 14.90 -4.53 -17.75
N TRP A 339 14.24 -3.69 -16.97
CA TRP A 339 14.14 -3.74 -15.51
C TRP A 339 12.69 -3.84 -15.10
N ALA A 340 12.40 -4.48 -13.98
CA ALA A 340 11.10 -4.39 -13.34
C ALA A 340 11.26 -3.75 -11.96
N LEU A 341 10.37 -2.80 -11.64
CA LEU A 341 10.42 -2.02 -10.41
C LEU A 341 9.07 -2.08 -9.69
N GLY A 342 9.09 -1.91 -8.37
CA GLY A 342 7.90 -2.03 -7.53
C GLY A 342 7.30 -3.44 -7.62
N ASP A 343 5.98 -3.54 -7.56
CA ASP A 343 5.25 -4.81 -7.52
C ASP A 343 5.52 -5.68 -8.75
N ALA A 344 5.78 -5.06 -9.92
CA ALA A 344 6.11 -5.77 -11.15
C ALA A 344 7.37 -6.65 -11.03
N ALA A 345 8.25 -6.39 -10.06
CA ALA A 345 9.44 -7.19 -9.79
C ALA A 345 9.16 -8.49 -9.01
N GLY A 346 7.90 -8.74 -8.60
CA GLY A 346 7.50 -9.95 -7.87
C GLY A 346 8.09 -10.07 -6.45
N ARG A 347 8.43 -8.93 -5.84
CA ARG A 347 8.98 -8.81 -4.48
C ARG A 347 7.95 -8.19 -3.53
N GLU A 348 8.39 -7.61 -2.41
CA GLU A 348 7.52 -6.93 -1.46
C GLU A 348 6.76 -5.78 -2.13
N GLN A 349 5.43 -5.78 -1.92
CA GLN A 349 4.50 -4.86 -2.58
C GLN A 349 4.22 -3.64 -1.69
N PHE A 350 5.22 -2.77 -1.52
CA PHE A 350 5.12 -1.53 -0.77
C PHE A 350 5.56 -0.32 -1.59
N THR A 351 4.92 0.83 -1.37
CA THR A 351 5.25 2.08 -2.06
C THR A 351 6.70 2.52 -1.81
N HIS A 352 7.20 2.38 -0.57
CA HIS A 352 8.59 2.72 -0.24
C HIS A 352 9.61 1.77 -0.90
N ILE A 353 9.25 0.50 -1.15
CA ILE A 353 10.06 -0.42 -1.95
C ILE A 353 10.07 0.00 -3.42
N ALA A 354 8.95 0.48 -3.95
CA ALA A 354 8.90 1.03 -5.31
C ALA A 354 9.90 2.18 -5.51
N GLY A 355 9.97 3.11 -4.55
CA GLY A 355 10.96 4.19 -4.53
C GLY A 355 12.41 3.70 -4.38
N TRP A 356 12.64 2.71 -3.49
CA TRP A 356 13.95 2.07 -3.34
C TRP A 356 14.39 1.38 -4.63
N HIS A 357 13.50 0.63 -5.28
CA HIS A 357 13.78 -0.03 -6.56
C HIS A 357 14.17 0.98 -7.65
N ALA A 358 13.53 2.14 -7.72
CA ALA A 358 13.91 3.23 -8.63
C ALA A 358 15.32 3.76 -8.31
N SER A 359 15.68 3.90 -7.04
CA SER A 359 17.04 4.27 -6.61
C SER A 359 18.09 3.21 -7.01
N VAL A 360 17.79 1.92 -6.81
CA VAL A 360 18.67 0.80 -7.24
C VAL A 360 18.83 0.83 -8.75
N PHE A 361 17.75 0.99 -9.51
CA PHE A 361 17.79 1.14 -10.97
C PHE A 361 18.71 2.29 -11.39
N ALA A 362 18.51 3.50 -10.84
CA ALA A 362 19.31 4.67 -11.21
C ALA A 362 20.81 4.45 -10.91
N ARG A 363 21.15 3.98 -9.71
CA ARG A 363 22.54 3.67 -9.31
C ARG A 363 23.18 2.64 -10.24
N ARG A 364 22.44 1.61 -10.63
CA ARG A 364 22.94 0.54 -11.54
C ARG A 364 22.99 0.98 -12.99
N ALA A 365 21.91 1.58 -13.50
CA ALA A 365 21.75 1.88 -14.92
C ALA A 365 22.58 3.10 -15.36
N PHE A 366 22.63 4.15 -14.52
CA PHE A 366 23.28 5.40 -14.86
C PHE A 366 24.68 5.50 -14.25
N PHE A 367 24.85 5.21 -12.96
CA PHE A 367 26.11 5.40 -12.24
C PHE A 367 27.01 4.17 -12.15
N LYS A 368 26.55 2.99 -12.62
CA LYS A 368 27.29 1.72 -12.58
C LYS A 368 27.70 1.27 -11.17
N GLN A 369 27.02 1.79 -10.13
CA GLN A 369 27.28 1.42 -8.75
C GLN A 369 26.81 -0.01 -8.44
N ARG A 370 27.49 -0.68 -7.52
CA ARG A 370 27.14 -2.04 -7.06
C ARG A 370 26.10 -1.93 -5.94
N THR A 371 24.81 -1.89 -6.31
CA THR A 371 23.67 -1.85 -5.38
C THR A 371 22.69 -2.96 -5.75
N THR A 372 22.10 -3.60 -4.76
CA THR A 372 21.07 -4.64 -4.94
C THR A 372 19.78 -4.26 -4.25
N ALA A 373 18.66 -4.83 -4.68
CA ALA A 373 17.36 -4.56 -4.10
C ALA A 373 17.30 -4.98 -2.62
N ASP A 374 17.92 -6.13 -2.29
CA ASP A 374 17.87 -6.74 -0.96
C ASP A 374 18.98 -6.23 -0.02
N SER A 375 19.63 -5.12 -0.35
CA SER A 375 20.74 -4.59 0.47
C SER A 375 20.30 -3.91 1.76
N LEU A 376 19.01 -3.63 1.92
CA LEU A 376 18.44 -2.98 3.10
C LEU A 376 17.25 -3.79 3.64
N PRO A 377 17.05 -3.80 4.97
CA PRO A 377 15.86 -4.40 5.56
C PRO A 377 14.61 -3.58 5.21
N VAL A 378 13.49 -4.27 4.98
CA VAL A 378 12.24 -3.66 4.54
C VAL A 378 11.29 -3.52 5.74
N PRO A 379 10.91 -2.31 6.15
CA PRO A 379 9.87 -2.13 7.15
C PRO A 379 8.48 -2.38 6.56
N ALA A 380 7.60 -3.01 7.35
CA ALA A 380 6.20 -3.18 7.04
C ALA A 380 5.35 -2.58 8.18
N VAL A 381 4.31 -1.82 7.82
CA VAL A 381 3.43 -1.18 8.81
C VAL A 381 1.98 -1.50 8.47
N THR A 382 1.22 -1.87 9.49
CA THR A 382 -0.24 -1.92 9.46
C THR A 382 -0.76 -0.74 10.29
N TYR A 383 -1.54 0.14 9.67
CA TYR A 383 -1.96 1.42 10.23
C TYR A 383 -3.29 1.34 10.99
N THR A 384 -3.49 0.24 11.71
CA THR A 384 -4.55 0.14 12.73
C THR A 384 -4.23 1.05 13.92
N SER A 385 -5.12 1.14 14.89
CA SER A 385 -4.85 1.73 16.21
C SER A 385 -5.09 0.64 17.26
N PRO A 386 -4.06 0.09 17.89
CA PRO A 386 -2.63 0.44 17.75
C PRO A 386 -2.05 0.04 16.38
N GLU A 387 -1.03 0.79 15.90
CA GLU A 387 -0.25 0.43 14.70
C GLU A 387 0.68 -0.73 14.98
N ILE A 388 0.92 -1.59 13.99
CA ILE A 388 1.96 -2.63 14.05
C ILE A 388 3.03 -2.31 13.03
N ALA A 389 4.28 -2.18 13.48
CA ALA A 389 5.44 -2.04 12.61
C ALA A 389 6.39 -3.22 12.79
N GLN A 390 6.82 -3.83 11.68
CA GLN A 390 7.73 -4.97 11.65
C GLN A 390 8.93 -4.63 10.77
N LEU A 391 10.14 -5.00 11.20
CA LEU A 391 11.38 -4.86 10.42
C LEU A 391 12.24 -6.09 10.62
N GLY A 392 12.78 -6.65 9.53
CA GLY A 392 13.61 -7.85 9.57
C GLY A 392 12.84 -9.09 10.05
N LEU A 393 13.51 -9.99 10.79
CA LEU A 393 12.91 -11.24 11.25
C LEU A 393 11.92 -10.99 12.39
N THR A 394 10.80 -11.71 12.37
CA THR A 394 9.95 -11.89 13.56
C THR A 394 10.65 -12.78 14.59
N GLU A 395 10.19 -12.76 15.82
CA GLU A 395 10.73 -13.65 16.87
C GLU A 395 10.65 -15.13 16.44
N ALA A 396 9.50 -15.55 15.89
CA ALA A 396 9.30 -16.93 15.45
C ALA A 396 10.27 -17.35 14.34
N GLU A 397 10.51 -16.46 13.36
CA GLU A 397 11.47 -16.70 12.28
C GLU A 397 12.91 -16.75 12.79
N ALA A 398 13.26 -15.84 13.70
CA ALA A 398 14.59 -15.80 14.30
C ALA A 398 14.87 -17.06 15.16
N ARG A 399 13.90 -17.52 15.97
CA ARG A 399 14.01 -18.78 16.71
C ARG A 399 14.10 -19.99 15.77
N LYS A 400 13.34 -20.02 14.70
CA LYS A 400 13.43 -21.09 13.69
C LYS A 400 14.82 -21.17 13.05
N GLN A 401 15.49 -20.02 12.82
CA GLN A 401 16.81 -19.96 12.17
C GLN A 401 17.97 -20.15 13.16
N HIS A 402 17.82 -19.71 14.40
CA HIS A 402 18.93 -19.59 15.35
C HIS A 402 18.68 -20.28 16.71
N GLY A 403 17.53 -20.92 16.89
CA GLY A 403 17.17 -21.55 18.18
C GLY A 403 17.12 -20.55 19.31
N ASP A 404 17.68 -20.94 20.46
CA ASP A 404 17.75 -20.10 21.65
C ASP A 404 18.95 -19.12 21.66
N ASP A 405 19.75 -19.06 20.59
CA ASP A 405 20.89 -18.10 20.45
C ASP A 405 20.40 -16.70 20.07
N ILE A 406 19.19 -16.32 20.51
CA ILE A 406 18.63 -14.99 20.38
C ILE A 406 18.11 -14.48 21.72
N THR A 407 18.01 -13.16 21.85
CA THR A 407 17.28 -12.48 22.93
C THR A 407 16.24 -11.54 22.33
N THR A 408 15.15 -11.33 23.07
CA THR A 408 14.04 -10.47 22.63
C THR A 408 13.76 -9.39 23.69
N PRO A 409 14.74 -8.46 23.93
CA PRO A 409 14.52 -7.39 24.88
C PRO A 409 13.35 -6.50 24.43
N SER A 410 12.49 -6.12 25.37
CA SER A 410 11.33 -5.29 25.09
C SER A 410 11.17 -4.17 26.11
N PHE A 411 10.30 -3.22 25.76
CA PHE A 411 9.86 -2.15 26.64
C PHE A 411 8.37 -1.91 26.41
N ARG A 412 7.56 -2.05 27.45
CA ARG A 412 6.12 -1.88 27.41
C ARG A 412 5.73 -0.42 27.58
N PHE A 413 4.74 0.04 26.82
CA PHE A 413 4.31 1.43 26.89
C PHE A 413 3.55 1.77 28.19
N GLU A 414 3.09 0.78 28.96
CA GLU A 414 2.61 1.00 30.32
C GLU A 414 3.67 1.56 31.28
N GLU A 415 4.96 1.43 30.94
CA GLU A 415 6.10 2.00 31.67
C GLU A 415 6.57 3.34 31.06
N SER A 416 5.90 3.85 30.03
CA SER A 416 6.28 5.10 29.34
C SER A 416 5.49 6.27 29.91
N ASP A 417 6.20 7.25 30.49
CA ASP A 417 5.58 8.47 31.01
C ASP A 417 4.76 9.21 29.95
N ARG A 418 5.24 9.20 28.70
CA ARG A 418 4.51 9.80 27.57
C ARG A 418 3.20 9.04 27.28
N ALA A 419 3.23 7.72 27.25
CA ALA A 419 2.05 6.91 26.99
C ALA A 419 1.03 7.02 28.11
N ILE A 420 1.51 7.07 29.38
CA ILE A 420 0.67 7.28 30.57
C ILE A 420 0.02 8.67 30.50
N ALA A 421 0.77 9.71 30.19
CA ALA A 421 0.23 11.08 30.05
C ALA A 421 -0.81 11.22 28.92
N GLU A 422 -0.70 10.40 27.87
CA GLU A 422 -1.66 10.34 26.77
C GLU A 422 -2.84 9.40 27.02
N ALA A 423 -2.87 8.69 28.16
CA ALA A 423 -3.84 7.61 28.46
C ALA A 423 -3.96 6.59 27.32
N ASP A 424 -2.80 6.20 26.75
CA ASP A 424 -2.66 5.31 25.61
C ASP A 424 -1.41 4.43 25.81
N THR A 425 -1.53 3.46 26.73
CA THR A 425 -0.42 2.64 27.25
C THR A 425 -0.32 1.27 26.63
N GLU A 426 -1.24 0.92 25.72
CA GLU A 426 -1.22 -0.39 25.07
C GLU A 426 -0.06 -0.50 24.08
N GLY A 427 0.68 -1.60 24.17
CA GLY A 427 1.73 -1.94 23.23
C GLY A 427 3.14 -1.96 23.81
N GLU A 428 4.09 -2.27 22.94
CA GLU A 428 5.50 -2.41 23.30
C GLU A 428 6.45 -2.24 22.10
N VAL A 429 7.71 -2.00 22.41
CA VAL A 429 8.85 -2.15 21.50
C VAL A 429 9.54 -3.46 21.81
N LYS A 430 9.67 -4.35 20.84
CA LYS A 430 10.41 -5.62 20.93
C LYS A 430 11.54 -5.61 19.91
N LEU A 431 12.78 -5.87 20.35
CA LEU A 431 13.94 -6.05 19.50
C LEU A 431 14.29 -7.53 19.41
N ILE A 432 14.70 -8.01 18.26
CA ILE A 432 15.20 -9.36 18.06
C ILE A 432 16.73 -9.28 17.88
N VAL A 433 17.46 -9.81 18.84
CA VAL A 433 18.91 -9.60 18.93
C VAL A 433 19.65 -10.93 19.00
N ARG A 434 20.76 -11.03 18.27
CA ARG A 434 21.72 -12.14 18.36
C ARG A 434 23.12 -11.60 18.49
N LYS A 435 23.81 -11.91 19.61
CA LYS A 435 25.20 -11.48 19.87
C LYS A 435 25.41 -9.98 19.64
N GLY A 436 24.46 -9.15 20.10
CA GLY A 436 24.49 -7.69 19.95
C GLY A 436 24.07 -7.16 18.58
N LYS A 437 23.84 -8.04 17.58
CA LYS A 437 23.36 -7.65 16.25
C LYS A 437 21.84 -7.66 16.21
N LEU A 438 21.25 -6.62 15.65
CA LEU A 438 19.83 -6.56 15.37
C LEU A 438 19.49 -7.49 14.20
N LEU A 439 18.58 -8.45 14.43
CA LEU A 439 18.02 -9.32 13.40
C LEU A 439 16.65 -8.81 12.93
N GLY A 440 15.94 -8.10 13.80
CA GLY A 440 14.66 -7.52 13.52
C GLY A 440 14.14 -6.72 14.70
N ALA A 441 12.96 -6.13 14.50
CA ALA A 441 12.18 -5.47 15.53
C ALA A 441 10.70 -5.53 15.20
N SER A 442 9.87 -5.57 16.23
CA SER A 442 8.43 -5.41 16.13
C SER A 442 7.98 -4.37 17.13
N ILE A 443 7.16 -3.43 16.71
CA ILE A 443 6.60 -2.39 17.57
C ILE A 443 5.09 -2.40 17.38
N ILE A 444 4.36 -2.41 18.49
CA ILE A 444 2.92 -2.18 18.50
C ILE A 444 2.60 -0.99 19.38
N GLY A 445 1.75 -0.08 18.90
CA GLY A 445 1.33 1.10 19.63
C GLY A 445 1.13 2.30 18.73
N LYS A 446 0.83 3.44 19.34
CA LYS A 446 0.68 4.71 18.63
C LYS A 446 2.00 5.09 17.94
N ASP A 447 1.90 5.52 16.68
CA ASP A 447 3.02 5.98 15.86
C ASP A 447 4.14 4.91 15.66
N ALA A 448 3.80 3.61 15.72
CA ALA A 448 4.78 2.53 15.55
C ALA A 448 5.50 2.59 14.20
N GLY A 449 4.83 3.07 13.13
CA GLY A 449 5.41 3.30 11.82
C GLY A 449 6.53 4.36 11.83
N ASP A 450 6.44 5.37 12.70
CA ASP A 450 7.49 6.36 12.88
C ASP A 450 8.61 5.84 13.78
N LEU A 451 8.26 5.11 14.85
CA LEU A 451 9.23 4.56 15.80
C LEU A 451 10.18 3.53 15.19
N ILE A 452 9.67 2.67 14.30
CA ILE A 452 10.47 1.60 13.66
C ILE A 452 11.62 2.18 12.80
N GLN A 453 11.52 3.44 12.36
CA GLN A 453 12.55 4.08 11.55
C GLN A 453 13.89 4.21 12.28
N LEU A 454 13.89 4.36 13.61
CA LEU A 454 15.14 4.35 14.40
C LEU A 454 15.89 3.03 14.25
N VAL A 455 15.17 1.92 14.32
CA VAL A 455 15.74 0.57 14.12
C VAL A 455 16.14 0.36 12.67
N SER A 456 15.33 0.87 11.73
CA SER A 456 15.63 0.80 10.29
C SER A 456 16.94 1.52 9.94
N VAL A 457 17.15 2.73 10.48
CA VAL A 457 18.42 3.46 10.31
C VAL A 457 19.59 2.68 10.91
N ALA A 458 19.44 2.13 12.10
CA ALA A 458 20.49 1.33 12.74
C ALA A 458 20.85 0.10 11.90
N MET A 459 19.87 -0.72 11.53
CA MET A 459 20.09 -1.95 10.74
C MET A 459 20.65 -1.64 9.36
N SER A 460 20.16 -0.62 8.67
CA SER A 460 20.62 -0.22 7.33
C SER A 460 22.07 0.27 7.31
N ASN A 461 22.57 0.75 8.44
CA ASN A 461 23.97 1.20 8.58
C ASN A 461 24.86 0.16 9.31
N GLY A 462 24.37 -1.05 9.53
CA GLY A 462 25.13 -2.11 10.18
C GLY A 462 25.39 -1.87 11.67
N LEU A 463 24.63 -0.98 12.30
CA LEU A 463 24.69 -0.69 13.73
C LEU A 463 23.96 -1.80 14.50
N GLY A 464 24.42 -2.05 15.74
CA GLY A 464 23.83 -3.05 16.61
C GLY A 464 22.96 -2.44 17.72
N VAL A 465 22.58 -3.30 18.66
CA VAL A 465 21.76 -2.86 19.80
C VAL A 465 22.50 -1.87 20.71
N LYS A 466 23.85 -1.91 20.74
CA LYS A 466 24.68 -0.98 21.51
C LYS A 466 24.49 0.47 21.08
N GLU A 467 24.42 0.71 19.79
CA GLU A 467 24.28 2.06 19.27
C GLU A 467 22.88 2.63 19.58
N LEU A 468 21.86 1.78 19.69
CA LEU A 468 20.53 2.18 20.16
C LEU A 468 20.48 2.55 21.65
N THR A 469 21.52 2.25 22.45
CA THR A 469 21.64 2.75 23.83
C THR A 469 22.40 4.07 23.89
N ASN A 470 23.20 4.41 22.88
CA ASN A 470 24.19 5.49 22.93
C ASN A 470 23.76 6.75 22.18
N PHE A 471 22.56 7.24 22.46
CA PHE A 471 22.09 8.54 22.01
C PHE A 471 21.23 9.20 23.09
N ILE A 472 21.04 10.53 22.99
CA ILE A 472 20.16 11.27 23.88
C ILE A 472 18.77 11.30 23.23
N SER A 473 17.80 10.65 23.89
CA SER A 473 16.40 10.68 23.50
C SER A 473 15.69 11.87 24.15
N PRO A 474 14.91 12.67 23.44
CA PRO A 474 14.09 13.70 24.08
C PRO A 474 13.06 13.07 25.02
N TYR A 475 12.83 13.73 26.15
CA TYR A 475 11.86 13.28 27.17
C TYR A 475 10.72 14.30 27.32
N PRO A 476 9.46 13.84 27.49
CA PRO A 476 9.01 12.46 27.32
C PRO A 476 8.59 12.20 25.87
N THR A 477 9.02 11.08 25.29
CA THR A 477 8.62 10.63 23.95
C THR A 477 8.43 9.12 23.89
N ARG A 478 7.58 8.65 22.95
CA ARG A 478 7.41 7.19 22.69
C ARG A 478 8.69 6.60 22.08
N ALA A 479 9.47 7.39 21.33
CA ALA A 479 10.72 6.96 20.73
C ALA A 479 11.78 6.52 21.78
N GLU A 480 11.71 7.04 23.01
CA GLU A 480 12.53 6.57 24.12
C GLU A 480 12.36 5.07 24.36
N GLY A 481 11.19 4.48 24.05
CA GLY A 481 10.91 3.06 24.15
C GLY A 481 11.89 2.18 23.38
N VAL A 482 12.38 2.64 22.21
CA VAL A 482 13.39 1.92 21.43
C VAL A 482 14.72 1.86 22.20
N LYS A 483 15.13 2.97 22.80
CA LYS A 483 16.33 3.02 23.66
C LYS A 483 16.16 2.20 24.91
N ARG A 484 14.98 2.21 25.55
CA ARG A 484 14.68 1.42 26.74
C ARG A 484 14.71 -0.08 26.47
N ALA A 485 14.14 -0.53 25.35
CA ALA A 485 14.24 -1.92 24.89
C ALA A 485 15.71 -2.32 24.64
N ALA A 486 16.50 -1.44 24.02
CA ALA A 486 17.93 -1.68 23.83
C ALA A 486 18.70 -1.75 25.16
N ASN A 487 18.40 -0.89 26.12
CA ASN A 487 19.00 -0.92 27.46
C ASN A 487 18.65 -2.24 28.20
N ALA A 488 17.42 -2.75 28.05
CA ALA A 488 16.99 -4.01 28.67
C ALA A 488 17.86 -5.19 28.23
N HIS A 489 18.41 -5.17 27.00
CA HIS A 489 19.35 -6.19 26.53
C HIS A 489 20.61 -6.29 27.40
N TYR A 490 21.05 -5.21 28.00
CA TYR A 490 22.27 -5.15 28.81
C TYR A 490 22.00 -5.19 30.31
N ALA A 491 20.74 -5.24 30.76
CA ALA A 491 20.39 -5.14 32.17
C ALA A 491 21.11 -6.19 33.04
N ASP A 492 21.12 -7.46 32.61
CA ASP A 492 21.77 -8.54 33.34
C ASP A 492 23.30 -8.39 33.38
N VAL A 493 23.90 -7.82 32.34
CA VAL A 493 25.36 -7.58 32.30
C VAL A 493 25.71 -6.40 33.21
N VAL A 494 24.99 -5.27 33.07
CA VAL A 494 25.29 -4.03 33.80
C VAL A 494 24.99 -4.12 35.26
N PHE A 495 23.91 -4.81 35.66
CA PHE A 495 23.50 -4.97 37.07
C PHE A 495 23.81 -6.34 37.63
N GLY A 496 24.53 -7.18 36.89
CA GLY A 496 24.93 -8.53 37.30
C GLY A 496 25.98 -8.54 38.41
N LYS A 497 26.20 -9.73 39.01
CA LYS A 497 27.14 -9.90 40.10
C LYS A 497 28.57 -9.45 39.79
N SER A 498 29.05 -9.67 38.56
CA SER A 498 30.40 -9.30 38.15
C SER A 498 30.57 -7.78 38.07
N ALA A 499 29.57 -7.07 37.51
CA ALA A 499 29.60 -5.60 37.41
C ALA A 499 29.50 -4.98 38.83
N LYS A 500 28.65 -5.50 39.71
CA LYS A 500 28.55 -5.04 41.08
C LYS A 500 29.88 -5.22 41.86
N ARG A 501 30.61 -6.33 41.62
CA ARG A 501 31.93 -6.55 42.22
C ARG A 501 32.95 -5.55 41.68
N LEU A 502 32.94 -5.32 40.37
CA LEU A 502 33.86 -4.34 39.71
C LEU A 502 33.61 -2.93 40.25
N VAL A 503 32.37 -2.49 40.29
CA VAL A 503 31.99 -1.18 40.87
C VAL A 503 32.45 -1.06 42.30
N GLY A 504 32.20 -2.12 43.16
CA GLY A 504 32.65 -2.12 44.54
C GLY A 504 34.19 -2.05 44.68
N LEU A 505 34.96 -2.58 43.72
CA LEU A 505 36.41 -2.45 43.68
C LEU A 505 36.82 -1.00 43.28
N LEU A 506 36.23 -0.49 42.20
CA LEU A 506 36.53 0.87 41.69
C LEU A 506 36.19 1.98 42.69
N GLN A 507 35.15 1.83 43.49
CA GLN A 507 34.76 2.77 44.52
C GLN A 507 35.77 2.87 45.67
N ARG A 508 36.76 1.97 45.74
CA ARG A 508 37.88 2.05 46.73
C ARG A 508 39.03 2.94 46.24
N ILE A 509 38.97 3.36 44.96
CA ILE A 509 39.93 4.27 44.35
C ILE A 509 39.32 5.69 44.50
N PRO A 510 39.97 6.63 45.20
CA PRO A 510 39.46 7.98 45.43
C PRO A 510 39.30 8.81 44.13
#